data_5e64576788a35a873937e7416931b974
#
_entry.id   5e64576788a35a873937e7416931b974
#
_cell.length_a   1.000
_cell.length_b   1.000
_cell.length_c   1.000
_cell.angle_alpha   90.00
_cell.angle_beta   90.00
_cell.angle_gamma   90.00
#
_symmetry.space_group_name_H-M   'P 1'
#
loop_
_entity.id
_entity.type
_entity.pdbx_description
1 polymer ?
#
loop_
_entity_poly.entity_id
_entity_poly.type
_entity_poly.pdbx_seq_one_letter_code
_entity_poly.pdbx_strand_id
1 'polypeptide(L)'
;NKFRGDVEILKPGLSVLEERTGKQVRGVIPYVTLDLDDEDSLSERLENTKGKGRVDIAAIHLPRISNFTDLNVLSCYEDISVRYVRSLSQFGEPDLVVLPGTKNTLEDLKWLKESGLAAKIQRAAGRGVPVIGICGGYQMLGDILVDPAGSEAGDGIPRTMEGLGLLPVRTMFTGRKRRTRAEGTITCKEGFWADLEGCTLEGYEIHMGETTLTGGGA
;
A
#
# COMPACT_ATOMS: atom_id res chain seq x y z
N ASN A 1 -19.72 -19.22 12.68
CA ASN A 1 -18.98 -18.61 11.59
C ASN A 1 -17.56 -19.18 11.53
N LYS A 2 -17.06 -19.42 10.31
CA LYS A 2 -15.71 -19.96 10.04
C LYS A 2 -15.45 -21.30 10.76
N PHE A 3 -16.45 -22.16 10.86
CA PHE A 3 -16.37 -23.45 11.53
C PHE A 3 -15.44 -24.40 10.74
N ARG A 4 -14.53 -25.05 11.45
CA ARG A 4 -13.61 -26.09 10.92
C ARG A 4 -13.91 -27.41 11.60
N GLY A 5 -14.20 -28.43 10.83
CA GLY A 5 -14.48 -29.78 11.33
C GLY A 5 -15.85 -30.30 10.87
N ASP A 6 -16.28 -31.39 11.48
CA ASP A 6 -17.56 -32.03 11.20
C ASP A 6 -18.69 -31.32 11.95
N VAL A 7 -19.67 -30.82 11.20
CA VAL A 7 -20.85 -30.10 11.73
C VAL A 7 -21.68 -30.99 12.65
N GLU A 8 -21.67 -32.30 12.43
CA GLU A 8 -22.41 -33.26 13.28
C GLU A 8 -21.91 -33.25 14.74
N ILE A 9 -20.60 -33.06 14.94
CA ILE A 9 -20.01 -32.93 16.27
C ILE A 9 -20.45 -31.66 16.98
N LEU A 10 -20.78 -30.60 16.22
CA LEU A 10 -21.20 -29.32 16.77
C LEU A 10 -22.68 -29.30 17.19
N LYS A 11 -23.52 -30.13 16.58
CA LYS A 11 -24.99 -30.11 16.78
C LYS A 11 -25.43 -30.12 18.26
N PRO A 12 -24.89 -30.99 19.15
CA PRO A 12 -25.27 -30.95 20.57
C PRO A 12 -24.99 -29.61 21.24
N GLY A 13 -23.86 -28.95 20.86
CA GLY A 13 -23.49 -27.62 21.37
C GLY A 13 -24.43 -26.51 20.92
N LEU A 14 -25.02 -26.63 19.71
CA LEU A 14 -25.99 -25.64 19.23
C LEU A 14 -27.26 -25.62 20.08
N SER A 15 -27.77 -26.79 20.46
CA SER A 15 -28.95 -26.90 21.33
C SER A 15 -28.69 -26.25 22.70
N VAL A 16 -27.49 -26.44 23.26
CA VAL A 16 -27.09 -25.81 24.53
C VAL A 16 -27.01 -24.27 24.38
N LEU A 17 -26.53 -23.77 23.24
CA LEU A 17 -26.50 -22.34 22.97
C LEU A 17 -27.92 -21.74 22.89
N GLU A 18 -28.83 -22.41 22.19
CA GLU A 18 -30.22 -21.98 22.07
C GLU A 18 -30.92 -21.93 23.43
N GLU A 19 -30.74 -23.00 24.23
CA GLU A 19 -31.30 -23.08 25.58
C GLU A 19 -30.78 -21.95 26.49
N ARG A 20 -29.47 -21.69 26.47
CA ARG A 20 -28.86 -20.67 27.34
C ARG A 20 -29.13 -19.25 26.91
N THR A 21 -29.26 -19.01 25.60
CA THR A 21 -29.39 -17.65 25.07
C THR A 21 -30.83 -17.26 24.75
N GLY A 22 -31.74 -18.23 24.68
CA GLY A 22 -33.11 -18.04 24.20
C GLY A 22 -33.19 -17.62 22.72
N LYS A 23 -32.10 -17.80 21.96
CA LYS A 23 -32.02 -17.39 20.56
C LYS A 23 -31.75 -18.60 19.68
N GLN A 24 -32.51 -18.68 18.58
CA GLN A 24 -32.38 -19.77 17.61
C GLN A 24 -31.09 -19.64 16.80
N VAL A 25 -30.32 -20.72 16.66
CA VAL A 25 -29.19 -20.85 15.74
C VAL A 25 -29.71 -21.09 14.31
N ARG A 26 -29.53 -20.15 13.44
CA ARG A 26 -30.03 -20.18 12.07
C ARG A 26 -29.19 -21.05 11.13
N GLY A 27 -27.94 -21.31 11.47
CA GLY A 27 -27.04 -22.12 10.68
C GLY A 27 -25.59 -22.06 11.16
N VAL A 28 -24.79 -22.97 10.61
CA VAL A 28 -23.34 -23.04 10.82
C VAL A 28 -22.68 -22.68 9.49
N ILE A 29 -21.89 -21.60 9.47
CA ILE A 29 -21.14 -21.21 8.29
C ILE A 29 -19.77 -21.88 8.38
N PRO A 30 -19.45 -22.83 7.49
CA PRO A 30 -18.17 -23.49 7.47
C PRO A 30 -17.04 -22.49 7.10
N TYR A 31 -15.83 -22.86 7.38
CA TYR A 31 -14.66 -22.19 6.84
C TYR A 31 -14.58 -22.53 5.34
N VAL A 32 -14.64 -21.52 4.53
CA VAL A 32 -14.48 -21.63 3.06
C VAL A 32 -13.33 -20.71 2.69
N THR A 33 -12.39 -21.23 1.93
CA THR A 33 -11.36 -20.37 1.30
C THR A 33 -12.02 -19.64 0.15
N LEU A 34 -12.24 -18.36 0.30
CA LEU A 34 -12.77 -17.49 -0.73
C LEU A 34 -11.64 -16.60 -1.23
N ASP A 35 -11.52 -16.49 -2.55
CA ASP A 35 -10.62 -15.52 -3.17
C ASP A 35 -11.33 -14.16 -3.24
N LEU A 36 -11.55 -13.57 -2.06
CA LEU A 36 -12.09 -12.23 -1.89
C LEU A 36 -10.97 -11.31 -1.46
N ASP A 37 -11.03 -10.07 -1.94
CA ASP A 37 -10.10 -9.04 -1.49
C ASP A 37 -10.23 -8.82 0.02
N ASP A 38 -9.07 -8.81 0.68
CA ASP A 38 -9.00 -8.59 2.11
C ASP A 38 -9.16 -7.08 2.41
N GLU A 39 -10.08 -6.74 3.29
CA GLU A 39 -10.27 -5.36 3.76
C GLU A 39 -9.29 -5.01 4.90
N ASP A 40 -8.67 -6.02 5.52
CA ASP A 40 -7.86 -5.84 6.72
C ASP A 40 -6.36 -5.98 6.42
N SER A 41 -5.54 -5.12 7.03
CA SER A 41 -4.08 -5.14 6.96
C SER A 41 -3.42 -6.38 7.59
N LEU A 42 -4.22 -7.29 8.17
CA LEU A 42 -3.79 -8.58 8.73
C LEU A 42 -3.92 -9.75 7.74
N SER A 43 -4.04 -9.46 6.45
CA SER A 43 -4.17 -10.47 5.40
C SER A 43 -2.97 -11.43 5.37
N GLU A 44 -3.24 -12.73 5.19
CA GLU A 44 -2.21 -13.76 4.96
C GLU A 44 -1.37 -13.46 3.68
N ARG A 45 -1.91 -12.69 2.73
CA ARG A 45 -1.20 -12.27 1.51
C ARG A 45 -0.02 -11.35 1.81
N LEU A 46 -0.11 -10.55 2.89
CA LEU A 46 1.01 -9.70 3.35
C LEU A 46 2.19 -10.50 3.91
N GLU A 47 2.03 -11.80 4.13
CA GLU A 47 3.10 -12.69 4.58
C GLU A 47 3.93 -13.27 3.42
N ASN A 48 3.50 -13.06 2.17
CA ASN A 48 4.30 -13.46 1.01
C ASN A 48 5.59 -12.64 0.93
N THR A 49 6.71 -13.29 1.22
CA THR A 49 8.05 -12.68 1.23
C THR A 49 8.99 -13.25 0.18
N LYS A 50 8.52 -14.21 -0.63
CA LYS A 50 9.36 -14.91 -1.63
C LYS A 50 8.77 -14.72 -3.03
N GLY A 51 9.55 -14.14 -3.91
CA GLY A 51 9.27 -14.10 -5.34
C GLY A 51 9.36 -15.49 -5.98
N LYS A 52 8.44 -15.82 -6.88
CA LYS A 52 8.42 -17.06 -7.68
C LYS A 52 8.21 -16.79 -9.17
N GLY A 53 7.78 -15.58 -9.54
CA GLY A 53 7.53 -15.19 -10.92
C GLY A 53 8.80 -14.76 -11.66
N ARG A 54 8.68 -14.54 -12.98
CA ARG A 54 9.75 -13.94 -13.81
C ARG A 54 9.99 -12.48 -13.46
N VAL A 55 8.94 -11.79 -13.00
CA VAL A 55 8.99 -10.41 -12.52
C VAL A 55 8.78 -10.41 -11.03
N ASP A 56 9.75 -9.89 -10.29
CA ASP A 56 9.73 -9.78 -8.83
C ASP A 56 9.38 -8.35 -8.40
N ILE A 57 8.23 -8.17 -7.80
CA ILE A 57 7.76 -6.89 -7.29
C ILE A 57 7.91 -6.85 -5.78
N ALA A 58 8.76 -5.96 -5.29
CA ALA A 58 8.90 -5.68 -3.87
C ALA A 58 7.94 -4.56 -3.43
N ALA A 59 6.81 -4.92 -2.84
CA ALA A 59 5.90 -3.99 -2.21
C ALA A 59 6.35 -3.74 -0.77
N ILE A 60 6.63 -2.49 -0.42
CA ILE A 60 7.09 -2.15 0.93
C ILE A 60 5.91 -2.24 1.89
N HIS A 61 6.02 -3.12 2.88
CA HIS A 61 5.00 -3.27 3.91
C HIS A 61 5.18 -2.19 4.98
N LEU A 62 4.61 -1.03 4.72
CA LEU A 62 4.59 0.08 5.69
C LEU A 62 3.79 -0.31 6.95
N PRO A 63 4.17 0.16 8.15
CA PRO A 63 3.46 -0.15 9.39
C PRO A 63 1.97 0.22 9.37
N ARG A 64 1.62 1.27 8.62
CA ARG A 64 0.25 1.76 8.48
C ARG A 64 -0.24 1.67 7.04
N ILE A 65 0.21 0.64 6.33
CA ILE A 65 -0.18 0.39 4.93
C ILE A 65 -1.69 0.49 4.75
N SER A 66 -2.10 1.11 3.65
CA SER A 66 -3.50 1.19 3.22
C SER A 66 -3.64 0.75 1.77
N ASN A 67 -4.83 0.24 1.41
CA ASN A 67 -5.17 -0.15 0.04
C ASN A 67 -4.16 -1.15 -0.57
N PHE A 68 -3.63 -2.06 0.25
CA PHE A 68 -2.69 -3.09 -0.23
C PHE A 68 -3.34 -4.05 -1.24
N THR A 69 -4.67 -4.14 -1.23
CA THR A 69 -5.46 -4.93 -2.19
C THR A 69 -5.34 -4.42 -3.63
N ASP A 70 -4.91 -3.18 -3.85
CA ASP A 70 -4.67 -2.63 -5.18
C ASP A 70 -3.65 -3.46 -5.98
N LEU A 71 -2.74 -4.16 -5.29
CA LEU A 71 -1.73 -5.02 -5.90
C LEU A 71 -2.23 -6.45 -6.19
N ASN A 72 -3.43 -6.82 -5.72
CA ASN A 72 -3.97 -8.17 -5.89
C ASN A 72 -4.22 -8.50 -7.37
N VAL A 73 -4.55 -7.50 -8.19
CA VAL A 73 -4.73 -7.68 -9.63
C VAL A 73 -3.48 -8.28 -10.30
N LEU A 74 -2.30 -8.00 -9.78
CA LEU A 74 -1.04 -8.54 -10.31
C LEU A 74 -0.89 -10.04 -10.03
N SER A 75 -1.58 -10.57 -9.02
CA SER A 75 -1.61 -12.01 -8.71
C SER A 75 -2.35 -12.85 -9.76
N CYS A 76 -3.09 -12.22 -10.68
CA CYS A 76 -3.75 -12.89 -11.79
C CYS A 76 -2.76 -13.34 -12.88
N TYR A 77 -1.52 -12.87 -12.83
CA TYR A 77 -0.47 -13.17 -13.79
C TYR A 77 0.53 -14.15 -13.19
N GLU A 78 0.67 -15.33 -13.77
CA GLU A 78 1.57 -16.41 -13.28
C GLU A 78 3.05 -16.00 -13.27
N ASP A 79 3.42 -15.11 -14.20
CA ASP A 79 4.79 -14.60 -14.35
C ASP A 79 5.15 -13.50 -13.36
N ILE A 80 4.18 -12.95 -12.62
CA ILE A 80 4.38 -11.87 -11.68
C ILE A 80 4.33 -12.39 -10.25
N SER A 81 5.30 -12.00 -9.45
CA SER A 81 5.32 -12.25 -8.03
C SER A 81 5.33 -10.95 -7.26
N VAL A 82 4.31 -10.73 -6.43
CA VAL A 82 4.27 -9.62 -5.48
C VAL A 82 4.63 -10.15 -4.10
N ARG A 83 5.67 -9.61 -3.51
CA ARG A 83 6.07 -9.92 -2.13
C ARG A 83 6.14 -8.68 -1.27
N TYR A 84 5.69 -8.82 -0.04
CA TYR A 84 5.68 -7.72 0.91
C TYR A 84 6.95 -7.72 1.74
N VAL A 85 7.66 -6.58 1.73
CA VAL A 85 8.99 -6.40 2.31
C VAL A 85 8.91 -5.55 3.57
N ARG A 86 9.31 -6.11 4.71
CA ARG A 86 9.35 -5.42 6.03
C ARG A 86 10.77 -5.17 6.54
N SER A 87 11.77 -5.80 5.94
CA SER A 87 13.15 -5.75 6.43
C SER A 87 14.16 -5.77 5.29
N LEU A 88 15.39 -5.34 5.60
CA LEU A 88 16.49 -5.36 4.63
C LEU A 88 16.78 -6.74 4.07
N SER A 89 16.65 -7.80 4.88
CA SER A 89 16.90 -9.18 4.46
C SER A 89 15.88 -9.70 3.46
N GLN A 90 14.67 -9.14 3.48
CA GLN A 90 13.59 -9.50 2.57
C GLN A 90 13.64 -8.71 1.26
N PHE A 91 14.40 -7.60 1.19
CA PHE A 91 14.37 -6.71 0.03
C PHE A 91 14.84 -7.39 -1.27
N GLY A 92 15.91 -8.17 -1.21
CA GLY A 92 16.47 -8.87 -2.37
C GLY A 92 16.90 -7.93 -3.50
N GLU A 93 16.73 -8.41 -4.75
CA GLU A 93 17.01 -7.66 -5.98
C GLU A 93 15.73 -7.66 -6.84
N PRO A 94 14.75 -6.78 -6.55
CA PRO A 94 13.48 -6.73 -7.26
C PRO A 94 13.62 -6.09 -8.65
N ASP A 95 12.71 -6.46 -9.56
CA ASP A 95 12.54 -5.82 -10.87
C ASP A 95 11.73 -4.52 -10.77
N LEU A 96 10.89 -4.38 -9.74
CA LEU A 96 10.07 -3.21 -9.45
C LEU A 96 9.91 -3.04 -7.94
N VAL A 97 9.97 -1.81 -7.45
CA VAL A 97 9.63 -1.45 -6.07
C VAL A 97 8.33 -0.68 -6.04
N VAL A 98 7.42 -1.04 -5.13
CA VAL A 98 6.18 -0.30 -4.88
C VAL A 98 6.18 0.22 -3.45
N LEU A 99 6.02 1.54 -3.30
CA LEU A 99 5.68 2.23 -2.06
C LEU A 99 4.17 2.44 -2.02
N PRO A 100 3.42 1.67 -1.24
CA PRO A 100 1.96 1.76 -1.22
C PRO A 100 1.48 3.00 -0.47
N GLY A 101 0.16 3.19 -0.48
CA GLY A 101 -0.50 4.16 0.37
C GLY A 101 -0.37 3.84 1.85
N THR A 102 -0.50 4.86 2.68
CA THR A 102 -0.44 4.74 4.14
C THR A 102 -1.42 5.68 4.82
N LYS A 103 -1.77 5.36 6.06
CA LYS A 103 -2.63 6.19 6.92
C LYS A 103 -1.86 7.30 7.65
N ASN A 104 -0.52 7.27 7.63
CA ASN A 104 0.32 8.33 8.20
C ASN A 104 1.67 8.36 7.47
N THR A 105 1.79 9.28 6.53
CA THR A 105 2.93 9.38 5.61
C THR A 105 4.24 9.71 6.34
N LEU A 106 4.22 10.65 7.27
CA LEU A 106 5.44 11.10 7.97
C LEU A 106 6.00 10.03 8.90
N GLU A 107 5.15 9.37 9.68
CA GLU A 107 5.58 8.32 10.59
C GLU A 107 6.10 7.09 9.84
N ASP A 108 5.45 6.73 8.73
CA ASP A 108 5.90 5.59 7.93
C ASP A 108 7.16 5.92 7.12
N LEU A 109 7.36 7.18 6.69
CA LEU A 109 8.62 7.63 6.09
C LEU A 109 9.77 7.58 7.12
N LYS A 110 9.51 8.00 8.37
CA LYS A 110 10.48 7.88 9.46
C LYS A 110 10.89 6.43 9.66
N TRP A 111 9.92 5.53 9.78
CA TRP A 111 10.18 4.09 9.90
C TRP A 111 10.97 3.55 8.69
N LEU A 112 10.63 3.97 7.48
CA LEU A 112 11.31 3.55 6.25
C LEU A 112 12.79 3.93 6.26
N LYS A 113 13.13 5.10 6.79
CA LYS A 113 14.51 5.56 6.98
C LYS A 113 15.24 4.80 8.08
N GLU A 114 14.62 4.66 9.24
CA GLU A 114 15.18 3.98 10.41
C GLU A 114 15.42 2.48 10.15
N SER A 115 14.56 1.82 9.39
CA SER A 115 14.74 0.42 8.97
C SER A 115 15.86 0.23 7.95
N GLY A 116 16.36 1.30 7.33
CA GLY A 116 17.34 1.26 6.26
C GLY A 116 16.78 0.91 4.88
N LEU A 117 15.47 0.63 4.77
CA LEU A 117 14.80 0.34 3.49
C LEU A 117 14.84 1.54 2.55
N ALA A 118 14.74 2.77 3.07
CA ALA A 118 14.88 3.99 2.26
C ALA A 118 16.16 3.98 1.43
N ALA A 119 17.31 3.71 2.06
CA ALA A 119 18.61 3.64 1.37
C ALA A 119 18.68 2.47 0.36
N LYS A 120 17.99 1.36 0.61
CA LYS A 120 17.90 0.25 -0.35
C LYS A 120 17.10 0.64 -1.57
N ILE A 121 15.96 1.31 -1.40
CA ILE A 121 15.11 1.81 -2.48
C ILE A 121 15.86 2.82 -3.34
N GLN A 122 16.53 3.81 -2.71
CA GLN A 122 17.33 4.80 -3.42
C GLN A 122 18.45 4.14 -4.25
N ARG A 123 19.14 3.13 -3.70
CA ARG A 123 20.16 2.38 -4.45
C ARG A 123 19.58 1.57 -5.60
N ALA A 124 18.41 0.96 -5.41
CA ALA A 124 17.71 0.23 -6.48
C ALA A 124 17.32 1.18 -7.62
N ALA A 125 16.73 2.34 -7.29
CA ALA A 125 16.40 3.38 -8.26
C ALA A 125 17.65 3.88 -9.01
N GLY A 126 18.77 4.12 -8.30
CA GLY A 126 20.05 4.52 -8.91
C GLY A 126 20.65 3.46 -9.83
N ARG A 127 20.23 2.20 -9.75
CA ARG A 127 20.59 1.12 -10.68
C ARG A 127 19.59 0.96 -11.83
N GLY A 128 18.57 1.80 -11.91
CA GLY A 128 17.53 1.77 -12.95
C GLY A 128 16.33 0.89 -12.61
N VAL A 129 16.20 0.37 -11.38
CA VAL A 129 14.98 -0.34 -10.96
C VAL A 129 13.84 0.67 -10.82
N PRO A 130 12.72 0.50 -11.53
CA PRO A 130 11.56 1.38 -11.41
C PRO A 130 11.01 1.40 -9.98
N VAL A 131 10.57 2.59 -9.54
CA VAL A 131 9.93 2.77 -8.25
C VAL A 131 8.58 3.46 -8.44
N ILE A 132 7.51 2.82 -7.97
CA ILE A 132 6.15 3.36 -8.02
C ILE A 132 5.73 3.77 -6.62
N GLY A 133 5.25 5.01 -6.46
CA GLY A 133 4.63 5.49 -5.23
C GLY A 133 3.13 5.69 -5.42
N ILE A 134 2.32 5.21 -4.47
CA ILE A 134 0.87 5.35 -4.48
C ILE A 134 0.46 6.22 -3.29
N CYS A 135 -0.26 7.34 -3.53
CA CYS A 135 -0.75 8.25 -2.49
C CYS A 135 0.37 8.68 -1.52
N GLY A 136 0.37 8.23 -0.26
CA GLY A 136 1.45 8.50 0.70
C GLY A 136 2.82 8.02 0.22
N GLY A 137 2.88 6.86 -0.44
CA GLY A 137 4.11 6.38 -1.07
C GLY A 137 4.65 7.33 -2.15
N TYR A 138 3.78 7.91 -2.99
CA TYR A 138 4.16 8.94 -3.95
C TYR A 138 4.74 10.18 -3.25
N GLN A 139 4.09 10.64 -2.18
CA GLN A 139 4.57 11.77 -1.41
C GLN A 139 5.95 11.51 -0.79
N MET A 140 6.22 10.28 -0.31
CA MET A 140 7.53 9.88 0.22
C MET A 140 8.65 9.92 -0.83
N LEU A 141 8.34 9.74 -2.12
CA LEU A 141 9.34 9.81 -3.20
C LEU A 141 9.87 11.23 -3.42
N GLY A 142 9.18 12.26 -2.96
CA GLY A 142 9.54 13.67 -3.13
C GLY A 142 10.80 14.08 -2.38
N ASP A 143 11.18 15.35 -2.53
CA ASP A 143 12.32 15.96 -1.83
C ASP A 143 11.99 16.27 -0.37
N ILE A 144 10.79 16.81 -0.12
CA ILE A 144 10.43 17.31 1.22
C ILE A 144 8.93 17.20 1.49
N LEU A 145 8.59 16.80 2.69
CA LEU A 145 7.24 16.77 3.22
C LEU A 145 7.12 17.76 4.38
N VAL A 146 6.10 18.60 4.36
CA VAL A 146 5.87 19.65 5.36
C VAL A 146 4.47 19.53 5.92
N ASP A 147 4.35 19.40 7.23
CA ASP A 147 3.07 19.42 7.97
C ASP A 147 3.11 20.55 9.00
N PRO A 148 2.72 21.77 8.62
CA PRO A 148 2.83 22.94 9.49
C PRO A 148 1.83 22.94 10.63
N ALA A 149 0.78 22.14 10.53
CA ALA A 149 -0.29 22.07 11.53
C ALA A 149 -0.33 20.74 12.31
N GLY A 150 0.58 19.79 12.03
CA GLY A 150 0.52 18.46 12.62
C GLY A 150 -0.75 17.69 12.24
N SER A 151 -1.29 18.00 11.07
CA SER A 151 -2.57 17.47 10.60
C SER A 151 -2.49 16.00 10.17
N GLU A 152 -1.34 15.58 9.68
CA GLU A 152 -1.09 14.21 9.24
C GLU A 152 -1.02 13.24 10.43
N ALA A 153 -0.35 13.62 11.51
CA ALA A 153 -0.30 12.84 12.74
C ALA A 153 -1.52 13.09 13.65
N GLY A 154 -2.24 14.18 13.44
CA GLY A 154 -3.41 14.57 14.23
C GLY A 154 -3.09 15.07 15.64
N ASP A 155 -1.82 15.43 15.93
CA ASP A 155 -1.36 15.88 17.24
C ASP A 155 -1.07 17.38 17.33
N GLY A 156 -1.24 18.10 16.22
CA GLY A 156 -1.02 19.55 16.15
C GLY A 156 0.44 19.99 16.19
N ILE A 157 1.40 19.06 16.10
CA ILE A 157 2.83 19.38 16.15
C ILE A 157 3.39 19.57 14.74
N PRO A 158 3.90 20.77 14.39
CA PRO A 158 4.53 21.02 13.09
C PRO A 158 5.70 20.07 12.82
N ARG A 159 5.78 19.54 11.60
CA ARG A 159 6.85 18.66 11.16
C ARG A 159 7.31 19.01 9.75
N THR A 160 8.59 18.81 9.53
CA THR A 160 9.20 18.83 8.19
C THR A 160 10.15 17.66 8.10
N MET A 161 10.08 16.92 7.01
CA MET A 161 10.92 15.75 6.79
C MET A 161 11.35 15.69 5.32
N GLU A 162 12.63 15.40 5.09
CA GLU A 162 13.13 15.07 3.77
C GLU A 162 12.51 13.77 3.29
N GLY A 163 12.09 13.72 2.03
CA GLY A 163 11.63 12.50 1.37
C GLY A 163 12.78 11.59 0.93
N LEU A 164 12.52 10.80 -0.10
CA LEU A 164 13.53 9.93 -0.71
C LEU A 164 14.33 10.63 -1.82
N GLY A 165 13.92 11.83 -2.27
CA GLY A 165 14.60 12.60 -3.30
C GLY A 165 14.62 11.91 -4.67
N LEU A 166 13.62 11.08 -4.96
CA LEU A 166 13.48 10.39 -6.25
C LEU A 166 12.59 11.16 -7.23
N LEU A 167 11.80 12.10 -6.74
CA LEU A 167 10.98 13.01 -7.53
C LEU A 167 11.24 14.46 -7.07
N PRO A 168 11.38 15.42 -7.99
CA PRO A 168 11.59 16.83 -7.67
C PRO A 168 10.28 17.49 -7.24
N VAL A 169 9.70 17.00 -6.15
CA VAL A 169 8.41 17.50 -5.65
C VAL A 169 8.46 17.77 -4.15
N ARG A 170 7.67 18.73 -3.72
CA ARG A 170 7.40 19.06 -2.32
C ARG A 170 5.94 18.78 -2.02
N THR A 171 5.66 18.11 -0.91
CA THR A 171 4.30 17.92 -0.39
C THR A 171 4.09 18.77 0.86
N MET A 172 3.01 19.56 0.87
CA MET A 172 2.55 20.31 2.04
C MET A 172 1.22 19.74 2.51
N PHE A 173 1.19 19.18 3.72
CA PHE A 173 -0.04 18.68 4.32
C PHE A 173 -0.90 19.85 4.77
N THR A 174 -2.14 19.83 4.33
CA THR A 174 -3.19 20.78 4.73
C THR A 174 -4.28 19.99 5.42
N GLY A 175 -4.94 20.53 6.42
CA GLY A 175 -6.03 19.84 7.11
C GLY A 175 -7.27 19.58 6.22
N ARG A 176 -7.16 19.80 4.92
CA ARG A 176 -8.23 19.59 3.94
C ARG A 176 -7.97 18.32 3.14
N LYS A 177 -8.92 17.39 3.21
CA LYS A 177 -8.92 16.20 2.38
C LYS A 177 -9.50 16.54 1.00
N ARG A 178 -8.72 16.29 -0.05
CA ARG A 178 -9.21 16.33 -1.43
C ARG A 178 -9.89 15.02 -1.75
N ARG A 179 -11.08 15.10 -2.32
CA ARG A 179 -11.82 13.94 -2.82
C ARG A 179 -12.56 14.34 -4.08
N THR A 180 -12.04 13.94 -5.22
CA THR A 180 -12.61 14.28 -6.53
C THR A 180 -12.40 13.13 -7.50
N ARG A 181 -13.25 13.05 -8.52
CA ARG A 181 -12.98 12.23 -9.71
C ARG A 181 -11.96 12.95 -10.56
N ALA A 182 -10.97 12.22 -11.03
CA ALA A 182 -9.91 12.76 -11.87
C ALA A 182 -9.77 11.92 -13.14
N GLU A 183 -9.50 12.61 -14.22
CA GLU A 183 -9.16 12.02 -15.51
C GLU A 183 -7.79 12.56 -15.91
N GLY A 184 -6.97 11.73 -16.53
CA GLY A 184 -5.64 12.11 -16.96
C GLY A 184 -5.19 11.31 -18.18
N THR A 185 -4.13 11.79 -18.81
CA THR A 185 -3.48 11.08 -19.92
C THR A 185 -2.00 10.95 -19.61
N ILE A 186 -1.43 9.79 -19.86
CA ILE A 186 0.00 9.55 -19.72
C ILE A 186 0.71 10.26 -20.88
N THR A 187 1.68 11.12 -20.56
CA THR A 187 2.44 11.92 -21.54
C THR A 187 3.93 11.57 -21.55
N CYS A 188 4.31 10.40 -21.06
CA CYS A 188 5.70 9.97 -20.96
C CYS A 188 6.16 9.41 -22.31
N LYS A 189 7.15 10.05 -22.94
CA LYS A 189 7.68 9.65 -24.26
C LYS A 189 8.91 8.76 -24.19
N GLU A 190 9.53 8.64 -23.02
CA GLU A 190 10.79 7.92 -22.84
C GLU A 190 10.78 7.11 -21.56
N GLY A 191 11.67 6.13 -21.45
CA GLY A 191 11.85 5.30 -20.27
C GLY A 191 10.78 4.24 -20.07
N PHE A 192 10.65 3.77 -18.86
CA PHE A 192 9.78 2.63 -18.48
C PHE A 192 8.30 2.78 -18.84
N TRP A 193 7.79 4.01 -18.88
CA TRP A 193 6.38 4.32 -19.14
C TRP A 193 6.08 4.69 -20.59
N ALA A 194 7.07 4.68 -21.49
CA ALA A 194 6.89 5.14 -22.86
C ALA A 194 5.80 4.39 -23.64
N ASP A 195 5.68 3.09 -23.41
CA ASP A 195 4.67 2.25 -24.06
C ASP A 195 3.22 2.58 -23.63
N LEU A 196 3.07 3.39 -22.57
CA LEU A 196 1.77 3.84 -22.07
C LEU A 196 1.43 5.26 -22.52
N GLU A 197 2.26 5.90 -23.38
CA GLU A 197 1.98 7.24 -23.89
C GLU A 197 0.60 7.29 -24.55
N GLY A 198 -0.19 8.31 -24.21
CA GLY A 198 -1.54 8.50 -24.72
C GLY A 198 -2.63 7.69 -24.04
N CYS A 199 -2.28 6.75 -23.14
CA CYS A 199 -3.27 6.02 -22.36
C CYS A 199 -4.02 6.98 -21.42
N THR A 200 -5.35 6.85 -21.39
CA THR A 200 -6.20 7.62 -20.48
C THR A 200 -6.41 6.88 -19.18
N LEU A 201 -6.38 7.62 -18.09
CA LEU A 201 -6.63 7.12 -16.73
C LEU A 201 -7.85 7.83 -16.17
N GLU A 202 -8.71 7.08 -15.52
CA GLU A 202 -9.86 7.59 -14.79
C GLU A 202 -9.85 7.01 -13.38
N GLY A 203 -10.11 7.84 -12.37
CA GLY A 203 -10.09 7.37 -10.99
C GLY A 203 -10.53 8.43 -10.00
N TYR A 204 -10.32 8.13 -8.72
CA TYR A 204 -10.58 9.07 -7.64
C TYR A 204 -9.26 9.60 -7.08
N GLU A 205 -9.14 10.92 -7.02
CA GLU A 205 -8.07 11.60 -6.30
C GLU A 205 -8.50 11.78 -4.84
N ILE A 206 -7.90 10.99 -3.94
CA ILE A 206 -8.25 11.00 -2.51
C ILE A 206 -6.97 11.06 -1.68
N HIS A 207 -6.62 12.26 -1.21
CA HIS A 207 -5.44 12.45 -0.37
C HIS A 207 -5.56 13.71 0.51
N MET A 208 -4.67 13.81 1.50
CA MET A 208 -4.33 15.06 2.16
C MET A 208 -2.99 15.56 1.64
N GLY A 209 -2.81 16.88 1.66
CA GLY A 209 -1.59 17.52 1.17
C GLY A 209 -1.66 17.92 -0.31
N GLU A 210 -0.93 18.95 -0.62
CA GLU A 210 -0.74 19.50 -1.96
C GLU A 210 0.72 19.26 -2.37
N THR A 211 0.92 18.64 -3.53
CA THR A 211 2.24 18.37 -4.08
C THR A 211 2.55 19.29 -5.23
N THR A 212 3.71 19.93 -5.18
CA THR A 212 4.20 20.89 -6.19
C THR A 212 5.63 20.54 -6.60
N LEU A 213 6.03 20.88 -7.82
CA LEU A 213 7.41 20.72 -8.28
C LEU A 213 8.36 21.61 -7.45
N THR A 214 9.53 21.08 -7.06
CA THR A 214 10.58 21.84 -6.34
C THR A 214 11.51 22.59 -7.27
N GLY A 215 11.68 22.16 -8.52
CA GLY A 215 12.40 22.88 -9.56
C GLY A 215 11.41 23.70 -10.37
N GLY A 216 11.50 25.03 -10.33
CA GLY A 216 10.74 25.89 -11.20
C GLY A 216 11.03 25.54 -12.66
N GLY A 217 10.09 24.88 -13.31
CA GLY A 217 10.11 24.77 -14.76
C GLY A 217 9.95 26.18 -15.34
N ALA A 218 10.95 26.62 -16.03
CA ALA A 218 10.82 27.71 -17.00
C ALA A 218 10.01 27.19 -18.19
#